data_5427caec486550c29fff7d5a72e5fb77
#
_entry.id   5427caec486550c29fff7d5a72e5fb77
#
_cell.length_a   1.000
_cell.length_b   1.000
_cell.length_c   1.000
_cell.angle_alpha   90.00
_cell.angle_beta   90.00
_cell.angle_gamma   90.00
#
_symmetry.space_group_name_H-M   'P 1'
#
loop_
_entity.id
_entity.type
_entity.pdbx_description
1 polymer ?
#
loop_
_entity_poly.entity_id
_entity_poly.type
_entity_poly.pdbx_seq_one_letter_code
_entity_poly.pdbx_strand_id
1 'polypeptide(L)'
;YGADTLEQINTALIEEASKLGHELSCMQSNAEHELVDLIHTAKTDEVSHIIINPGAFTHTSVALRDAFLGVQIPFIEVHLSNVSTRESFRQHSYLSDIALGVIGGLGAQGYSFALAAIAKQLNK
;
A
#
# COMPACT_ATOMS: atom_id res chain seq x y z
N TYR A 1 -11.94 0.01 -10.66
CA TYR A 1 -11.45 -1.22 -11.26
C TYR A 1 -12.49 -2.30 -11.13
N GLY A 2 -12.96 -2.78 -12.26
CA GLY A 2 -14.02 -3.74 -12.27
C GLY A 2 -15.29 -3.16 -11.68
N ALA A 3 -16.07 -4.02 -11.06
CA ALA A 3 -17.38 -3.67 -10.51
C ALA A 3 -17.33 -3.24 -9.04
N ASP A 4 -16.19 -3.41 -8.36
CA ASP A 4 -16.12 -3.16 -6.94
C ASP A 4 -15.81 -1.69 -6.62
N THR A 5 -16.54 -1.12 -5.65
CA THR A 5 -16.24 0.19 -5.11
C THR A 5 -15.08 0.09 -4.11
N LEU A 6 -14.42 1.21 -3.82
CA LEU A 6 -13.37 1.26 -2.80
C LEU A 6 -13.92 0.81 -1.44
N GLU A 7 -15.14 1.20 -1.10
CA GLU A 7 -15.78 0.78 0.15
C GLU A 7 -15.91 -0.75 0.23
N GLN A 8 -16.35 -1.38 -0.86
CA GLN A 8 -16.47 -2.85 -0.92
C GLN A 8 -15.12 -3.53 -0.77
N ILE A 9 -14.09 -2.99 -1.44
CA ILE A 9 -12.72 -3.51 -1.35
C ILE A 9 -12.22 -3.39 0.09
N ASN A 10 -12.39 -2.24 0.72
CA ASN A 10 -11.95 -2.01 2.09
C ASN A 10 -12.65 -2.95 3.08
N THR A 11 -13.97 -3.10 2.95
CA THR A 11 -14.76 -3.99 3.81
C THR A 11 -14.25 -5.44 3.72
N ALA A 12 -14.02 -5.93 2.50
CA ALA A 12 -13.51 -7.28 2.29
C ALA A 12 -12.13 -7.47 2.89
N LEU A 13 -11.24 -6.50 2.73
CA LEU A 13 -9.88 -6.56 3.28
C LEU A 13 -9.86 -6.57 4.80
N ILE A 14 -10.71 -5.75 5.42
CA ILE A 14 -10.82 -5.70 6.89
C ILE A 14 -11.27 -7.07 7.42
N GLU A 15 -12.25 -7.71 6.75
CA GLU A 15 -12.70 -9.04 7.11
C GLU A 15 -11.60 -10.10 6.93
N GLU A 16 -10.87 -10.04 5.81
CA GLU A 16 -9.74 -10.95 5.56
C GLU A 16 -8.69 -10.82 6.65
N ALA A 17 -8.32 -9.59 7.02
CA ALA A 17 -7.35 -9.34 8.06
C ALA A 17 -7.82 -9.91 9.40
N SER A 18 -9.09 -9.70 9.76
CA SER A 18 -9.66 -10.21 10.99
C SER A 18 -9.58 -11.73 11.08
N LYS A 19 -9.88 -12.41 9.98
CA LYS A 19 -9.77 -13.88 9.91
C LYS A 19 -8.35 -14.38 10.08
N LEU A 20 -7.38 -13.54 9.72
CA LEU A 20 -5.96 -13.86 9.87
C LEU A 20 -5.41 -13.46 11.26
N GLY A 21 -6.25 -12.87 12.11
CA GLY A 21 -5.88 -12.46 13.46
C GLY A 21 -5.30 -11.05 13.56
N HIS A 22 -5.56 -10.21 12.57
CA HIS A 22 -5.00 -8.85 12.51
C HIS A 22 -6.07 -7.79 12.35
N GLU A 23 -5.76 -6.59 12.81
CA GLU A 23 -6.61 -5.42 12.65
C GLU A 23 -6.09 -4.58 11.49
N LEU A 24 -6.97 -4.27 10.54
CA LEU A 24 -6.66 -3.45 9.39
C LEU A 24 -7.53 -2.20 9.41
N SER A 25 -6.93 -1.04 9.23
CA SER A 25 -7.66 0.20 8.96
C SER A 25 -7.30 0.68 7.55
N CYS A 26 -8.27 1.29 6.87
CA CYS A 26 -8.13 1.73 5.49
C CYS A 26 -8.36 3.23 5.42
N MET A 27 -7.51 3.91 4.66
CA MET A 27 -7.61 5.36 4.45
C MET A 27 -7.32 5.67 2.99
N GLN A 28 -7.84 6.78 2.50
CA GLN A 28 -7.65 7.20 1.12
C GLN A 28 -7.53 8.73 1.08
N SER A 29 -6.59 9.22 0.28
CA SER A 29 -6.46 10.65 0.01
C SER A 29 -5.78 10.86 -1.34
N ASN A 30 -6.18 11.94 -2.02
CA ASN A 30 -5.51 12.41 -3.23
C ASN A 30 -4.48 13.49 -2.92
N ALA A 31 -4.32 13.87 -1.66
CA ALA A 31 -3.40 14.91 -1.24
C ALA A 31 -2.11 14.28 -0.70
N GLU A 32 -0.99 14.61 -1.32
CA GLU A 32 0.32 14.07 -0.93
C GLU A 32 0.62 14.32 0.55
N HIS A 33 0.35 15.55 1.04
CA HIS A 33 0.63 15.89 2.44
C HIS A 33 -0.20 15.07 3.43
N GLU A 34 -1.44 14.73 3.07
CA GLU A 34 -2.28 13.88 3.92
C GLU A 34 -1.73 12.47 4.00
N LEU A 35 -1.23 11.93 2.88
CA LEU A 35 -0.61 10.60 2.86
C LEU A 35 0.67 10.58 3.70
N VAL A 36 1.48 11.63 3.63
CA VAL A 36 2.67 11.78 4.47
C VAL A 36 2.27 11.79 5.94
N ASP A 37 1.25 12.55 6.30
CA ASP A 37 0.75 12.63 7.67
C ASP A 37 0.22 11.29 8.17
N LEU A 38 -0.48 10.54 7.32
CA LEU A 38 -0.97 9.20 7.65
C LEU A 38 0.17 8.23 7.94
N ILE A 39 1.26 8.32 7.18
CA ILE A 39 2.44 7.48 7.42
C ILE A 39 3.06 7.82 8.78
N HIS A 40 3.19 9.12 9.10
CA HIS A 40 3.69 9.54 10.41
C HIS A 40 2.79 9.07 11.55
N THR A 41 1.47 9.17 11.37
CA THR A 41 0.48 8.71 12.36
C THR A 41 0.58 7.19 12.56
N ALA A 42 0.85 6.44 11.51
CA ALA A 42 1.04 4.99 11.61
C ALA A 42 2.17 4.65 12.58
N LYS A 43 3.23 5.44 12.60
CA LYS A 43 4.34 5.24 13.57
C LYS A 43 3.87 5.48 15.00
N THR A 44 3.13 6.56 15.23
CA THR A 44 2.56 6.91 16.54
C THR A 44 1.60 5.82 17.03
N ASP A 45 0.80 5.27 16.13
CA ASP A 45 -0.20 4.24 16.42
C ASP A 45 0.40 2.82 16.47
N GLU A 46 1.71 2.70 16.35
CA GLU A 46 2.43 1.42 16.42
C GLU A 46 1.97 0.41 15.37
N VAL A 47 1.64 0.88 14.17
CA VAL A 47 1.30 0.03 13.04
C VAL A 47 2.52 -0.79 12.61
N SER A 48 2.34 -2.09 12.43
CA SER A 48 3.46 -2.99 12.09
C SER A 48 3.84 -2.95 10.62
N HIS A 49 2.85 -2.82 9.73
CA HIS A 49 3.06 -2.86 8.28
C HIS A 49 2.05 -1.94 7.59
N ILE A 50 2.42 -1.47 6.40
CA ILE A 50 1.54 -0.63 5.57
C ILE A 50 1.42 -1.26 4.19
N ILE A 51 0.21 -1.25 3.64
CA ILE A 51 -0.04 -1.53 2.22
C ILE A 51 -0.41 -0.21 1.60
N ILE A 52 0.31 0.21 0.58
CA ILE A 52 0.04 1.47 -0.09
C ILE A 52 -0.21 1.28 -1.58
N ASN A 53 -1.28 1.88 -2.08
CA ASN A 53 -1.44 2.14 -3.50
C ASN A 53 -1.14 3.62 -3.71
N PRO A 54 0.08 3.97 -4.12
CA PRO A 54 0.46 5.38 -4.25
C PRO A 54 -0.09 6.04 -5.51
N GLY A 55 -0.63 5.24 -6.46
CA GLY A 55 -1.06 5.77 -7.74
C GLY A 55 0.10 6.47 -8.45
N ALA A 56 -0.20 7.63 -9.05
CA ALA A 56 0.81 8.40 -9.78
C ALA A 56 1.90 8.97 -8.87
N PHE A 57 1.68 9.10 -7.58
CA PHE A 57 2.70 9.59 -6.65
C PHE A 57 3.94 8.68 -6.60
N THR A 58 3.81 7.43 -6.98
CA THR A 58 4.97 6.52 -7.06
C THR A 58 6.04 7.04 -8.02
N HIS A 59 5.63 7.81 -9.04
CA HIS A 59 6.54 8.35 -10.06
C HIS A 59 7.06 9.75 -9.74
N THR A 60 6.55 10.41 -8.70
CA THR A 60 6.81 11.83 -8.44
C THR A 60 7.20 12.14 -7.00
N SER A 61 6.80 11.30 -6.02
CA SER A 61 6.86 11.73 -4.62
C SER A 61 8.10 11.25 -3.89
N VAL A 62 9.09 12.13 -3.82
CA VAL A 62 10.22 11.97 -2.89
C VAL A 62 9.73 12.13 -1.44
N ALA A 63 8.68 12.94 -1.22
CA ALA A 63 8.12 13.16 0.12
C ALA A 63 7.57 11.87 0.73
N LEU A 64 6.86 11.04 -0.05
CA LEU A 64 6.39 9.74 0.43
C LEU A 64 7.56 8.80 0.72
N ARG A 65 8.58 8.80 -0.15
CA ARG A 65 9.78 8.00 0.08
C ARG A 65 10.43 8.37 1.42
N ASP A 66 10.61 9.66 1.67
CA ASP A 66 11.24 10.14 2.89
C ASP A 66 10.40 9.81 4.13
N ALA A 67 9.07 9.89 4.01
CA ALA A 67 8.18 9.52 5.11
C ALA A 67 8.35 8.04 5.50
N PHE A 68 8.37 7.13 4.52
CA PHE A 68 8.60 5.71 4.79
C PHE A 68 9.98 5.44 5.39
N LEU A 69 11.01 6.09 4.87
CA LEU A 69 12.36 5.95 5.43
C LEU A 69 12.41 6.46 6.87
N GLY A 70 11.70 7.55 7.15
CA GLY A 70 11.67 8.15 8.49
C GLY A 70 10.99 7.27 9.53
N VAL A 71 9.87 6.65 9.20
CA VAL A 71 9.13 5.80 10.16
C VAL A 71 9.67 4.38 10.27
N GLN A 72 10.37 3.91 9.26
CA GLN A 72 10.92 2.55 9.20
C GLN A 72 9.88 1.44 9.37
N ILE A 73 8.65 1.70 8.95
CA ILE A 73 7.61 0.68 8.91
C ILE A 73 7.71 -0.04 7.56
N PRO A 74 7.85 -1.37 7.55
CA PRO A 74 7.88 -2.11 6.28
C PRO A 74 6.54 -1.97 5.55
N PHE A 75 6.62 -1.83 4.23
CA PHE A 75 5.42 -1.62 3.44
C PHE A 75 5.46 -2.40 2.12
N ILE A 76 4.29 -2.72 1.60
CA ILE A 76 4.13 -3.31 0.26
C ILE A 76 3.47 -2.28 -0.64
N GLU A 77 4.08 -2.05 -1.79
CA GLU A 77 3.56 -1.18 -2.83
C GLU A 77 2.63 -1.98 -3.74
N VAL A 78 1.39 -1.50 -3.94
CA VAL A 78 0.41 -2.16 -4.79
C VAL A 78 -0.04 -1.20 -5.88
N HIS A 79 -0.07 -1.69 -7.12
CA HIS A 79 -0.65 -1.01 -8.26
C HIS A 79 -1.71 -1.90 -8.87
N LEU A 80 -2.88 -1.34 -9.17
CA LEU A 80 -4.00 -2.11 -9.73
C LEU A 80 -3.71 -2.50 -11.18
N SER A 81 -3.08 -1.61 -11.95
CA SER A 81 -2.68 -1.88 -13.33
C SER A 81 -1.23 -2.32 -13.42
N ASN A 82 -0.86 -2.92 -14.55
CA ASN A 82 0.54 -3.26 -14.82
C ASN A 82 1.26 -2.02 -15.35
N VAL A 83 1.95 -1.30 -14.47
CA VAL A 83 2.64 -0.05 -14.81
C VAL A 83 3.79 -0.26 -15.80
N SER A 84 4.33 -1.48 -15.86
CA SER A 84 5.43 -1.81 -16.79
C SER A 84 5.02 -1.74 -18.26
N THR A 85 3.72 -1.81 -18.56
CA THR A 85 3.20 -1.72 -19.92
C THR A 85 2.74 -0.31 -20.29
N ARG A 86 2.94 0.66 -19.40
CA ARG A 86 2.54 2.05 -19.58
C ARG A 86 3.70 2.88 -20.15
N GLU A 87 3.51 4.20 -20.18
CA GLU A 87 4.52 5.13 -20.70
C GLU A 87 5.87 4.97 -19.97
N SER A 88 6.96 5.31 -20.64
CA SER A 88 8.31 5.10 -20.10
C SER A 88 8.53 5.78 -18.74
N PHE A 89 7.92 6.97 -18.50
CA PHE A 89 8.07 7.65 -17.22
C PHE A 89 7.42 6.90 -16.05
N ARG A 90 6.51 5.94 -16.34
CA ARG A 90 5.88 5.10 -15.34
C ARG A 90 6.69 3.85 -14.99
N GLN A 91 7.85 3.67 -15.61
CA GLN A 91 8.74 2.53 -15.32
C GLN A 91 9.50 2.68 -14.01
N HIS A 92 9.64 3.92 -13.52
CA HIS A 92 10.38 4.22 -12.28
C HIS A 92 9.42 4.55 -11.15
N SER A 93 9.67 3.97 -9.98
CA SER A 93 8.99 4.30 -8.73
C SER A 93 10.00 4.76 -7.70
N TYR A 94 9.67 5.83 -6.98
CA TYR A 94 10.47 6.29 -5.85
C TYR A 94 10.30 5.42 -4.60
N LEU A 95 9.40 4.45 -4.62
CA LEU A 95 9.08 3.61 -3.46
C LEU A 95 9.56 2.16 -3.62
N SER A 96 9.65 1.67 -4.85
CA SER A 96 9.86 0.23 -5.09
C SER A 96 11.15 -0.32 -4.50
N ASP A 97 12.23 0.46 -4.51
CA ASP A 97 13.52 0.01 -4.01
C ASP A 97 13.59 -0.06 -2.49
N ILE A 98 12.70 0.64 -1.77
CA ILE A 98 12.64 0.62 -0.30
C ILE A 98 11.45 -0.18 0.22
N ALA A 99 10.59 -0.68 -0.65
CA ALA A 99 9.43 -1.49 -0.28
C ALA A 99 9.85 -2.90 0.11
N LEU A 100 9.08 -3.53 0.97
CA LEU A 100 9.21 -4.95 1.28
C LEU A 100 8.94 -5.81 0.04
N GLY A 101 8.00 -5.37 -0.78
CA GLY A 101 7.64 -6.01 -2.04
C GLY A 101 6.74 -5.11 -2.87
N VAL A 102 6.55 -5.49 -4.13
CA VAL A 102 5.72 -4.75 -5.09
C VAL A 102 4.79 -5.73 -5.77
N ILE A 103 3.51 -5.39 -5.83
CA ILE A 103 2.49 -6.16 -6.53
C ILE A 103 1.81 -5.23 -7.53
N GLY A 104 1.73 -5.66 -8.78
CA GLY A 104 1.10 -4.84 -9.81
C GLY A 104 0.35 -5.68 -10.84
N GLY A 105 -0.66 -5.09 -11.48
CA GLY A 105 -1.34 -5.69 -12.60
C GLY A 105 -2.46 -6.66 -12.29
N LEU A 106 -2.79 -6.86 -11.01
CA LEU A 106 -3.75 -7.88 -10.57
C LEU A 106 -5.06 -7.28 -10.06
N GLY A 107 -5.31 -6.00 -10.35
CA GLY A 107 -6.49 -5.31 -9.85
C GLY A 107 -6.53 -5.27 -8.33
N ALA A 108 -7.73 -5.21 -7.77
CA ALA A 108 -7.91 -5.13 -6.32
C ALA A 108 -7.43 -6.38 -5.57
N GLN A 109 -7.32 -7.52 -6.26
CA GLN A 109 -6.80 -8.75 -5.67
C GLN A 109 -5.36 -8.57 -5.18
N GLY A 110 -4.62 -7.61 -5.74
CA GLY A 110 -3.27 -7.28 -5.28
C GLY A 110 -3.22 -6.92 -3.81
N TYR A 111 -4.24 -6.25 -3.28
CA TYR A 111 -4.31 -5.94 -1.85
C TYR A 111 -4.41 -7.21 -1.00
N SER A 112 -5.21 -8.18 -1.42
CA SER A 112 -5.36 -9.45 -0.71
C SER A 112 -4.05 -10.22 -0.67
N PHE A 113 -3.30 -10.22 -1.77
CA PHE A 113 -1.99 -10.87 -1.81
C PHE A 113 -0.98 -10.17 -0.89
N ALA A 114 -0.99 -8.84 -0.86
CA ALA A 114 -0.13 -8.08 0.06
C ALA A 114 -0.47 -8.42 1.52
N LEU A 115 -1.76 -8.44 1.85
CA LEU A 115 -2.23 -8.78 3.19
C LEU A 115 -1.80 -10.19 3.59
N ALA A 116 -1.94 -11.15 2.69
CA ALA A 116 -1.54 -12.53 2.94
C ALA A 116 -0.04 -12.64 3.21
N ALA A 117 0.78 -11.92 2.45
CA ALA A 117 2.23 -11.91 2.65
C ALA A 117 2.61 -11.34 4.01
N ILE A 118 1.97 -10.24 4.42
CA ILE A 118 2.22 -9.61 5.73
C ILE A 118 1.77 -10.54 6.85
N ALA A 119 0.58 -11.13 6.75
CA ALA A 119 0.06 -12.04 7.77
C ALA A 119 0.97 -13.25 7.95
N LYS A 120 1.48 -13.81 6.86
CA LYS A 120 2.43 -14.92 6.93
C LYS A 120 3.70 -14.54 7.69
N GLN A 121 4.17 -13.31 7.50
CA GLN A 121 5.35 -12.80 8.19
C GLN A 121 5.08 -12.61 9.68
N LEU A 122 3.90 -12.07 10.05
CA LEU A 122 3.54 -11.78 11.44
C LEU A 122 3.14 -13.03 12.23
N ASN A 123 2.60 -14.05 11.57
CA ASN A 123 2.08 -15.26 12.21
C ASN A 123 3.10 -16.41 12.31
N LYS A 124 4.36 -16.08 12.21
CA LYS A 124 5.43 -17.09 12.34
C LYS A 124 5.56 -17.63 13.75
#